data_c71ae14f62f33342342d76eaa0ba0e3f
#
_entry.id   c71ae14f62f33342342d76eaa0ba0e3f
#
_cell.length_a   1.000
_cell.length_b   1.000
_cell.length_c   1.000
_cell.angle_alpha   90.00
_cell.angle_beta   90.00
_cell.angle_gamma   90.00
#
_symmetry.space_group_name_H-M   'P 1'
#
loop_
_entity.id
_entity.type
_entity.pdbx_description
1 polymer ?
#
loop_
_entity_poly.entity_id
_entity_poly.type
_entity_poly.pdbx_seq_one_letter_code
_entity_poly.pdbx_strand_id
1 'polypeptide(L)'
;MSDVVRFDADASAEEIATALLAHGVVIVERLLPDDVCQQIHDELAPWIEQTPVGADDFSGHVTRRTGALLTRCPTSAAMVAHPMVLDVVDRALWPKKTTFQLHLTQSIAIGPGSELQMLHRDHWCFDFFPFPRDVDVEVSTIWALTDFTELNGATRVVPDSHRTPDEQRYTFEQTVPATMPRGSVVLYLGSTVHGGGANRSDHTRVGINVDYVLGWLRQEENQYLSYTLDEVRAMPERLQRLLGYEVGAYALGYIDGGRSPMELVAGSAGSDTQSFRPR
;
A
#
# COMPACT_ATOMS: atom_id res chain seq x y z
N MET A 1 0.39 22.14 -14.38
CA MET A 1 0.31 20.74 -13.89
C MET A 1 -1.16 20.43 -13.67
N SER A 2 -1.61 19.23 -14.04
CA SER A 2 -2.96 18.74 -13.74
C SER A 2 -3.09 18.54 -12.23
N ASP A 3 -4.25 18.86 -11.68
CA ASP A 3 -4.59 18.53 -10.28
C ASP A 3 -4.82 17.01 -10.16
N VAL A 4 -4.79 16.47 -8.94
CA VAL A 4 -5.09 15.04 -8.70
C VAL A 4 -6.59 14.82 -8.93
N VAL A 5 -6.92 13.82 -9.75
CA VAL A 5 -8.32 13.42 -10.00
C VAL A 5 -8.94 12.88 -8.71
N ARG A 6 -10.19 13.30 -8.43
CA ARG A 6 -10.89 12.98 -7.19
C ARG A 6 -12.20 12.26 -7.49
N PHE A 7 -12.55 11.35 -6.59
CA PHE A 7 -13.78 10.57 -6.62
C PHE A 7 -14.47 10.61 -5.25
N ASP A 8 -15.78 10.53 -5.27
CA ASP A 8 -16.57 10.24 -4.07
C ASP A 8 -16.52 8.73 -3.75
N ALA A 9 -16.89 8.36 -2.52
CA ALA A 9 -16.83 6.98 -2.03
C ALA A 9 -17.74 5.98 -2.77
N ASP A 10 -18.72 6.46 -3.53
CA ASP A 10 -19.66 5.66 -4.33
C ASP A 10 -19.25 5.48 -5.80
N ALA A 11 -18.11 6.07 -6.21
CA ALA A 11 -17.59 5.86 -7.56
C ALA A 11 -17.22 4.39 -7.80
N SER A 12 -17.36 3.96 -9.06
CA SER A 12 -17.03 2.58 -9.41
C SER A 12 -15.52 2.32 -9.45
N ALA A 13 -15.10 1.11 -9.07
CA ALA A 13 -13.69 0.72 -9.17
C ALA A 13 -13.14 0.78 -10.60
N GLU A 14 -14.00 0.61 -11.63
CA GLU A 14 -13.62 0.72 -13.04
C GLU A 14 -13.26 2.17 -13.42
N GLU A 15 -14.06 3.15 -13.00
CA GLU A 15 -13.77 4.57 -13.25
C GLU A 15 -12.49 5.00 -12.54
N ILE A 16 -12.33 4.60 -11.27
CA ILE A 16 -11.15 4.90 -10.47
C ILE A 16 -9.89 4.26 -11.08
N ALA A 17 -9.95 2.97 -11.46
CA ALA A 17 -8.81 2.28 -12.09
C ALA A 17 -8.45 2.88 -13.45
N THR A 18 -9.43 3.28 -14.25
CA THR A 18 -9.22 3.95 -15.53
C THR A 18 -8.48 5.28 -15.34
N ALA A 19 -8.88 6.09 -14.38
CA ALA A 19 -8.20 7.35 -14.07
C ALA A 19 -6.81 7.12 -13.46
N LEU A 20 -6.66 6.10 -12.58
CA LEU A 20 -5.38 5.73 -12.00
C LEU A 20 -4.36 5.33 -13.08
N LEU A 21 -4.76 4.50 -14.03
CA LEU A 21 -3.90 4.10 -15.17
C LEU A 21 -3.59 5.27 -16.12
N ALA A 22 -4.49 6.22 -16.24
CA ALA A 22 -4.31 7.40 -17.09
C ALA A 22 -3.37 8.44 -16.47
N HIS A 23 -3.47 8.68 -15.16
CA HIS A 23 -2.80 9.79 -14.47
C HIS A 23 -1.75 9.37 -13.44
N GLY A 24 -1.68 8.07 -13.11
CA GLY A 24 -0.75 7.51 -12.12
C GLY A 24 -1.15 7.74 -10.68
N VAL A 25 -2.12 8.62 -10.39
CA VAL A 25 -2.59 8.95 -9.04
C VAL A 25 -4.03 9.42 -9.05
N VAL A 26 -4.79 8.99 -8.03
CA VAL A 26 -6.18 9.43 -7.78
C VAL A 26 -6.46 9.52 -6.28
N ILE A 27 -7.46 10.28 -5.88
CA ILE A 27 -7.97 10.34 -4.51
C ILE A 27 -9.42 9.88 -4.48
N VAL A 28 -9.78 9.03 -3.51
CA VAL A 28 -11.16 8.70 -3.17
C VAL A 28 -11.47 9.28 -1.81
N GLU A 29 -12.43 10.20 -1.75
CA GLU A 29 -12.72 10.94 -0.53
C GLU A 29 -13.67 10.19 0.40
N ARG A 30 -13.38 10.21 1.71
CA ARG A 30 -14.23 9.67 2.79
C ARG A 30 -14.69 8.23 2.56
N LEU A 31 -13.78 7.41 2.10
CA LEU A 31 -14.04 5.99 1.84
C LEU A 31 -14.22 5.19 3.14
N LEU A 32 -13.55 5.60 4.23
CA LEU A 32 -13.74 5.02 5.56
C LEU A 32 -14.60 5.95 6.43
N PRO A 33 -15.53 5.38 7.20
CA PRO A 33 -16.28 6.11 8.22
C PRO A 33 -15.38 6.67 9.34
N ASP A 34 -15.77 7.78 9.95
CA ASP A 34 -14.98 8.45 11.00
C ASP A 34 -14.80 7.59 12.25
N ASP A 35 -15.78 6.78 12.62
CA ASP A 35 -15.69 5.85 13.76
C ASP A 35 -14.66 4.75 13.51
N VAL A 36 -14.57 4.22 12.30
CA VAL A 36 -13.53 3.25 11.90
C VAL A 36 -12.16 3.91 11.94
N CYS A 37 -12.02 5.12 11.41
CA CYS A 37 -10.77 5.88 11.48
C CYS A 37 -10.35 6.14 12.93
N GLN A 38 -11.31 6.45 13.82
CA GLN A 38 -11.02 6.66 15.24
C GLN A 38 -10.56 5.37 15.92
N GLN A 39 -11.23 4.25 15.66
CA GLN A 39 -10.83 2.96 16.21
C GLN A 39 -9.41 2.57 15.76
N ILE A 40 -9.09 2.73 14.47
CA ILE A 40 -7.73 2.48 13.94
C ILE A 40 -6.70 3.36 14.64
N HIS A 41 -7.01 4.65 14.81
CA HIS A 41 -6.12 5.59 15.48
C HIS A 41 -5.85 5.14 16.93
N ASP A 42 -6.89 4.77 17.68
CA ASP A 42 -6.77 4.36 19.07
C ASP A 42 -6.00 3.04 19.23
N GLU A 43 -6.23 2.07 18.34
CA GLU A 43 -5.48 0.81 18.31
C GLU A 43 -3.98 1.03 17.99
N LEU A 44 -3.65 1.99 17.13
CA LEU A 44 -2.27 2.26 16.69
C LEU A 44 -1.50 3.19 17.62
N ALA A 45 -2.16 4.07 18.37
CA ALA A 45 -1.49 5.10 19.17
C ALA A 45 -0.40 4.53 20.09
N PRO A 46 -0.60 3.45 20.87
CA PRO A 46 0.44 2.88 21.73
C PRO A 46 1.65 2.35 20.96
N TRP A 47 1.42 1.83 19.75
CA TRP A 47 2.49 1.29 18.90
C TRP A 47 3.29 2.41 18.23
N ILE A 48 2.62 3.46 17.78
CA ILE A 48 3.27 4.65 17.21
C ILE A 48 4.17 5.30 18.25
N GLU A 49 3.71 5.46 19.50
CA GLU A 49 4.49 6.05 20.59
C GLU A 49 5.78 5.27 20.88
N GLN A 50 5.72 3.93 20.83
CA GLN A 50 6.86 3.05 21.08
C GLN A 50 7.80 2.92 19.88
N THR A 51 7.35 3.26 18.66
CA THR A 51 8.17 3.16 17.46
C THR A 51 9.21 4.29 17.43
N PRO A 52 10.51 3.99 17.28
CA PRO A 52 11.53 5.02 17.12
C PRO A 52 11.26 5.91 15.90
N VAL A 53 11.73 7.15 15.96
CA VAL A 53 11.78 8.02 14.76
C VAL A 53 12.80 7.51 13.76
N GLY A 54 12.70 7.91 12.51
CA GLY A 54 13.64 7.55 11.45
C GLY A 54 15.06 8.05 11.74
N ALA A 55 16.04 7.31 11.24
CA ALA A 55 17.47 7.57 11.49
C ALA A 55 18.14 8.39 10.38
N ASP A 56 17.47 8.60 9.26
CA ASP A 56 17.98 9.27 8.06
C ASP A 56 16.93 10.21 7.44
N ASP A 57 17.33 10.97 6.43
CA ASP A 57 16.47 11.94 5.76
C ASP A 57 15.31 11.29 5.02
N PHE A 58 15.47 10.06 4.53
CA PHE A 58 14.39 9.34 3.83
C PHE A 58 13.33 8.84 4.79
N SER A 59 13.73 8.23 5.90
CA SER A 59 12.81 7.74 6.94
C SER A 59 12.22 8.87 7.80
N GLY A 60 12.91 10.00 7.91
CA GLY A 60 12.49 11.25 8.56
C GLY A 60 12.75 11.28 10.06
N HIS A 61 13.56 12.25 10.53
CA HIS A 61 14.03 12.36 11.92
C HIS A 61 12.95 12.65 12.98
N VAL A 62 11.74 13.01 12.55
CA VAL A 62 10.57 13.21 13.43
C VAL A 62 9.36 12.41 12.91
N THR A 63 9.61 11.41 12.08
CA THR A 63 8.59 10.51 11.50
C THR A 63 8.71 9.14 12.14
N ARG A 64 7.58 8.54 12.51
CA ARG A 64 7.51 7.16 13.04
C ARG A 64 6.81 6.28 12.03
N ARG A 65 7.42 5.13 11.72
CA ARG A 65 6.92 4.16 10.74
C ARG A 65 6.68 2.83 11.44
N THR A 66 5.42 2.47 11.66
CA THR A 66 5.02 1.26 12.42
C THR A 66 4.40 0.24 11.46
N GLY A 67 5.06 -0.91 11.28
CA GLY A 67 4.59 -2.02 10.43
C GLY A 67 3.77 -3.07 11.18
N ALA A 68 3.54 -4.23 10.55
CA ALA A 68 2.79 -5.38 11.06
C ALA A 68 1.37 -5.00 11.54
N LEU A 69 0.64 -4.22 10.71
CA LEU A 69 -0.59 -3.56 11.14
C LEU A 69 -1.71 -4.53 11.46
N LEU A 70 -1.86 -5.64 10.73
CA LEU A 70 -2.98 -6.57 10.93
C LEU A 70 -3.01 -7.21 12.34
N THR A 71 -1.85 -7.35 13.00
CA THR A 71 -1.78 -7.80 14.39
C THR A 71 -1.89 -6.64 15.38
N ARG A 72 -1.22 -5.53 15.10
CA ARG A 72 -1.17 -4.35 15.98
C ARG A 72 -2.46 -3.54 16.00
N CYS A 73 -3.18 -3.60 14.89
CA CYS A 73 -4.43 -2.88 14.65
C CYS A 73 -5.36 -3.78 13.82
N PRO A 74 -6.11 -4.71 14.43
CA PRO A 74 -7.01 -5.61 13.70
C PRO A 74 -8.03 -4.87 12.83
N THR A 75 -8.47 -3.67 13.23
CA THR A 75 -9.37 -2.82 12.45
C THR A 75 -8.74 -2.35 11.13
N SER A 76 -7.40 -2.38 10.99
CA SER A 76 -6.71 -2.06 9.72
C SER A 76 -7.10 -3.00 8.57
N ALA A 77 -7.65 -4.18 8.87
CA ALA A 77 -8.22 -5.09 7.88
C ALA A 77 -9.30 -4.41 7.00
N ALA A 78 -10.00 -3.40 7.52
CA ALA A 78 -10.98 -2.61 6.78
C ALA A 78 -10.33 -1.83 5.60
N MET A 79 -9.06 -1.42 5.74
CA MET A 79 -8.28 -0.80 4.67
C MET A 79 -7.63 -1.85 3.78
N VAL A 80 -6.89 -2.80 4.39
CA VAL A 80 -6.09 -3.82 3.69
C VAL A 80 -6.95 -4.71 2.77
N ALA A 81 -8.20 -5.00 3.17
CA ALA A 81 -9.11 -5.83 2.39
C ALA A 81 -10.33 -5.05 1.88
N HIS A 82 -10.23 -3.72 1.73
CA HIS A 82 -11.35 -2.90 1.26
C HIS A 82 -11.79 -3.32 -0.14
N PRO A 83 -13.05 -3.74 -0.35
CA PRO A 83 -13.48 -4.37 -1.61
C PRO A 83 -13.23 -3.51 -2.84
N MET A 84 -13.58 -2.22 -2.78
CA MET A 84 -13.38 -1.29 -3.89
C MET A 84 -11.89 -1.11 -4.20
N VAL A 85 -11.03 -0.94 -3.17
CA VAL A 85 -9.59 -0.78 -3.38
C VAL A 85 -8.99 -2.03 -4.00
N LEU A 86 -9.36 -3.23 -3.54
CA LEU A 86 -8.86 -4.48 -4.12
C LEU A 86 -9.34 -4.68 -5.58
N ASP A 87 -10.54 -4.23 -5.94
CA ASP A 87 -11.00 -4.27 -7.34
C ASP A 87 -10.22 -3.25 -8.20
N VAL A 88 -9.92 -2.06 -7.68
CA VAL A 88 -9.04 -1.10 -8.38
C VAL A 88 -7.65 -1.68 -8.58
N VAL A 89 -7.04 -2.27 -7.54
CA VAL A 89 -5.73 -2.92 -7.60
C VAL A 89 -5.71 -4.05 -8.64
N ASP A 90 -6.75 -4.89 -8.64
CA ASP A 90 -6.86 -5.99 -9.61
C ASP A 90 -6.90 -5.50 -11.06
N ARG A 91 -7.59 -4.39 -11.32
CA ARG A 91 -7.69 -3.77 -12.64
C ARG A 91 -6.41 -3.02 -13.04
N ALA A 92 -5.73 -2.38 -12.10
CA ALA A 92 -4.57 -1.53 -12.36
C ALA A 92 -3.28 -2.35 -12.55
N LEU A 93 -3.09 -3.40 -11.77
CA LEU A 93 -1.91 -4.26 -11.91
C LEU A 93 -1.94 -5.02 -13.23
N TRP A 94 -0.73 -5.31 -13.73
CA TRP A 94 -0.52 -5.99 -15.02
C TRP A 94 -1.55 -7.09 -15.33
N PRO A 95 -2.28 -7.00 -16.46
CA PRO A 95 -3.46 -7.85 -16.72
C PRO A 95 -3.13 -9.34 -16.91
N LYS A 96 -1.85 -9.69 -17.11
CA LYS A 96 -1.40 -11.09 -17.18
C LYS A 96 -0.98 -11.67 -15.84
N LYS A 97 -1.19 -10.95 -14.72
CA LYS A 97 -0.97 -11.50 -13.38
C LYS A 97 -1.88 -12.71 -13.14
N THR A 98 -1.44 -13.61 -12.29
CA THR A 98 -2.28 -14.71 -11.76
C THR A 98 -2.88 -14.34 -10.42
N THR A 99 -2.08 -13.66 -9.57
CA THR A 99 -2.46 -13.16 -8.26
C THR A 99 -1.76 -11.83 -8.00
N PHE A 100 -2.25 -11.10 -7.02
CA PHE A 100 -1.52 -10.00 -6.37
C PHE A 100 -1.53 -10.23 -4.85
N GLN A 101 -0.62 -9.59 -4.15
CA GLN A 101 -0.44 -9.76 -2.73
C GLN A 101 -0.12 -8.45 -2.03
N LEU A 102 -0.29 -8.43 -0.71
CA LEU A 102 0.09 -7.34 0.16
C LEU A 102 1.61 -7.19 0.15
N HIS A 103 2.11 -5.99 -0.13
CA HIS A 103 3.52 -5.67 -0.18
C HIS A 103 4.03 -5.12 1.14
N LEU A 104 3.31 -4.12 1.67
CA LEU A 104 3.66 -3.38 2.87
C LEU A 104 2.40 -2.96 3.62
N THR A 105 2.49 -2.95 4.95
CA THR A 105 1.55 -2.25 5.84
C THR A 105 2.31 -1.36 6.79
N GLN A 106 2.04 -0.05 6.78
CA GLN A 106 2.81 0.86 7.63
C GLN A 106 1.99 2.08 8.04
N SER A 107 1.91 2.37 9.34
CA SER A 107 1.49 3.71 9.75
C SER A 107 2.65 4.69 9.62
N ILE A 108 2.37 5.87 9.10
CA ILE A 108 3.35 6.95 8.92
C ILE A 108 2.86 8.15 9.69
N ALA A 109 3.46 8.37 10.87
CA ALA A 109 3.17 9.50 11.75
C ALA A 109 4.24 10.56 11.58
N ILE A 110 3.93 11.65 10.87
CA ILE A 110 4.85 12.75 10.56
C ILE A 110 4.67 13.85 11.60
N GLY A 111 5.65 14.02 12.48
CA GLY A 111 5.64 15.03 13.53
C GLY A 111 5.88 16.45 13.03
N PRO A 112 5.56 17.46 13.88
CA PRO A 112 5.88 18.85 13.61
C PRO A 112 7.37 19.05 13.31
N GLY A 113 7.69 19.91 12.32
CA GLY A 113 9.07 20.20 11.92
C GLY A 113 9.68 19.17 10.98
N SER A 114 8.91 18.17 10.50
CA SER A 114 9.40 17.26 9.46
C SER A 114 9.71 18.04 8.18
N GLU A 115 10.85 17.75 7.58
CA GLU A 115 11.24 18.28 6.28
C GLU A 115 10.62 17.48 5.14
N LEU A 116 10.77 17.97 3.91
CA LEU A 116 10.34 17.29 2.69
C LEU A 116 11.10 15.96 2.53
N GLN A 117 10.38 14.88 2.30
CA GLN A 117 10.99 13.62 1.90
C GLN A 117 11.48 13.71 0.45
N MET A 118 12.62 13.12 0.13
CA MET A 118 13.13 13.03 -1.23
C MET A 118 12.06 12.41 -2.16
N LEU A 119 11.88 12.99 -3.35
CA LEU A 119 10.99 12.44 -4.36
C LEU A 119 11.53 11.10 -4.88
N HIS A 120 10.66 10.10 -4.90
CA HIS A 120 10.99 8.73 -5.27
C HIS A 120 9.80 8.03 -5.95
N ARG A 121 10.01 6.80 -6.36
CA ARG A 121 8.99 5.86 -6.85
C ARG A 121 9.10 4.59 -6.01
N ASP A 122 7.98 4.03 -5.55
CA ASP A 122 8.01 2.86 -4.67
C ASP A 122 8.57 1.64 -5.40
N HIS A 123 8.25 1.45 -6.68
CA HIS A 123 8.76 0.34 -7.47
C HIS A 123 10.29 0.33 -7.65
N TRP A 124 11.02 1.36 -7.23
CA TRP A 124 12.49 1.35 -7.23
C TRP A 124 13.08 0.26 -6.34
N CYS A 125 12.33 -0.30 -5.40
CA CYS A 125 12.76 -1.50 -4.68
C CYS A 125 13.03 -2.70 -5.62
N PHE A 126 12.53 -2.64 -6.88
CA PHE A 126 12.72 -3.63 -7.94
C PHE A 126 13.59 -3.14 -9.10
N ASP A 127 14.31 -2.02 -8.97
CA ASP A 127 15.03 -1.36 -10.07
C ASP A 127 16.22 -2.17 -10.64
N PHE A 128 16.61 -3.26 -9.95
CA PHE A 128 17.56 -4.25 -10.49
C PHE A 128 17.01 -4.99 -11.73
N PHE A 129 15.73 -4.86 -12.05
CA PHE A 129 15.10 -5.39 -13.25
C PHE A 129 14.23 -4.30 -13.91
N PRO A 130 14.59 -3.82 -15.12
CA PRO A 130 13.83 -2.78 -15.79
C PRO A 130 12.50 -3.33 -16.34
N PHE A 131 11.40 -3.04 -15.66
CA PHE A 131 10.07 -3.35 -16.16
C PHE A 131 9.73 -2.47 -17.37
N PRO A 132 9.00 -3.02 -18.37
CA PRO A 132 8.39 -2.18 -19.40
C PRO A 132 7.48 -1.11 -18.77
N ARG A 133 7.48 0.11 -19.31
CA ARG A 133 6.75 1.25 -18.74
C ARG A 133 5.23 1.11 -18.73
N ASP A 134 4.70 0.19 -19.51
CA ASP A 134 3.29 -0.17 -19.57
C ASP A 134 2.94 -1.36 -18.65
N VAL A 135 3.90 -1.80 -17.82
CA VAL A 135 3.72 -2.88 -16.86
C VAL A 135 3.71 -2.30 -15.45
N ASP A 136 2.52 -2.15 -14.89
CA ASP A 136 2.35 -1.73 -13.51
C ASP A 136 2.46 -2.95 -12.59
N VAL A 137 3.47 -2.95 -11.73
CA VAL A 137 3.81 -4.06 -10.84
C VAL A 137 3.36 -3.82 -9.40
N GLU A 138 3.03 -2.57 -9.07
CA GLU A 138 2.72 -2.10 -7.73
C GLU A 138 1.64 -1.01 -7.75
N VAL A 139 0.71 -1.11 -6.82
CA VAL A 139 -0.25 -0.07 -6.46
C VAL A 139 -0.11 0.23 -4.99
N SER A 140 0.23 1.48 -4.69
CA SER A 140 0.36 1.98 -3.33
C SER A 140 -0.87 2.78 -2.93
N THR A 141 -1.22 2.74 -1.65
CA THR A 141 -2.31 3.52 -1.07
C THR A 141 -1.86 4.23 0.20
N ILE A 142 -2.27 5.49 0.39
CA ILE A 142 -2.11 6.16 1.68
C ILE A 142 -3.49 6.62 2.16
N TRP A 143 -3.93 6.08 3.29
CA TRP A 143 -5.19 6.39 3.95
C TRP A 143 -4.99 7.50 4.98
N ALA A 144 -5.84 8.50 4.97
CA ALA A 144 -5.76 9.63 5.88
C ALA A 144 -6.47 9.31 7.21
N LEU A 145 -5.73 9.12 8.29
CA LEU A 145 -6.30 9.03 9.66
C LEU A 145 -6.46 10.40 10.33
N THR A 146 -5.78 11.41 9.82
CA THR A 146 -6.00 12.84 10.10
C THR A 146 -6.26 13.52 8.78
N ASP A 147 -6.82 14.73 8.78
CA ASP A 147 -6.86 15.52 7.54
C ASP A 147 -5.45 15.70 6.98
N PHE A 148 -5.30 15.54 5.66
CA PHE A 148 -4.07 15.86 4.95
C PHE A 148 -4.20 17.24 4.33
N THR A 149 -3.39 18.16 4.80
CA THR A 149 -3.32 19.54 4.31
C THR A 149 -1.91 19.84 3.81
N GLU A 150 -1.75 20.87 3.03
CA GLU A 150 -0.42 21.30 2.62
C GLU A 150 0.44 21.69 3.84
N LEU A 151 -0.17 22.30 4.86
CA LEU A 151 0.52 22.75 6.07
C LEU A 151 1.06 21.59 6.91
N ASN A 152 0.32 20.45 7.01
CA ASN A 152 0.73 19.31 7.83
C ASN A 152 1.47 18.20 7.07
N GLY A 153 1.91 18.51 5.84
CA GLY A 153 2.74 17.60 5.07
C GLY A 153 1.98 16.52 4.29
N ALA A 154 0.85 16.90 3.66
CA ALA A 154 0.19 16.03 2.69
C ALA A 154 1.20 15.46 1.70
N THR A 155 1.03 14.19 1.31
CA THR A 155 1.87 13.54 0.31
C THR A 155 1.94 14.38 -0.97
N ARG A 156 3.14 14.62 -1.45
CA ARG A 156 3.39 15.36 -2.69
C ARG A 156 3.51 14.36 -3.84
N VAL A 157 2.78 14.57 -4.91
CA VAL A 157 2.75 13.68 -6.07
C VAL A 157 3.02 14.46 -7.36
N VAL A 158 3.54 13.77 -8.37
CA VAL A 158 3.67 14.32 -9.74
C VAL A 158 2.70 13.55 -10.64
N PRO A 159 1.48 14.05 -10.89
CA PRO A 159 0.56 13.42 -11.84
C PRO A 159 1.23 13.21 -13.20
N ASP A 160 0.84 12.13 -13.90
CA ASP A 160 1.35 11.71 -15.21
C ASP A 160 2.84 11.29 -15.24
N SER A 161 3.53 11.27 -14.07
CA SER A 161 4.94 10.86 -14.01
C SER A 161 5.18 9.36 -14.16
N HIS A 162 4.17 8.52 -13.96
CA HIS A 162 4.25 7.06 -13.95
C HIS A 162 4.72 6.45 -15.31
N ARG A 163 4.56 7.19 -16.41
CA ARG A 163 5.01 6.76 -17.75
C ARG A 163 6.31 7.44 -18.22
N THR A 164 6.91 8.27 -17.35
CA THR A 164 8.18 8.93 -17.68
C THR A 164 9.38 8.04 -17.34
N PRO A 165 10.56 8.26 -17.99
CA PRO A 165 11.76 7.51 -17.67
C PRO A 165 12.15 7.58 -16.19
N ASP A 166 12.74 6.51 -15.64
CA ASP A 166 13.22 6.48 -14.26
C ASP A 166 14.33 7.49 -13.98
N GLU A 167 15.07 7.87 -15.02
CA GLU A 167 16.10 8.91 -14.95
C GLU A 167 15.51 10.32 -14.88
N GLN A 168 14.24 10.50 -15.24
CA GLN A 168 13.55 11.79 -15.16
C GLN A 168 13.51 12.26 -13.71
N ARG A 169 14.10 13.42 -13.45
CA ARG A 169 14.09 14.07 -12.13
C ARG A 169 13.03 15.16 -12.10
N TYR A 170 12.43 15.32 -10.93
CA TYR A 170 11.40 16.33 -10.66
C TYR A 170 11.83 17.18 -9.48
N THR A 171 11.38 18.44 -9.46
CA THR A 171 11.53 19.34 -8.31
C THR A 171 10.23 19.40 -7.53
N PHE A 172 10.28 19.91 -6.29
CA PHE A 172 9.07 20.03 -5.47
C PHE A 172 8.05 21.01 -6.03
N GLU A 173 8.47 22.00 -6.81
CA GLU A 173 7.58 22.94 -7.51
C GLU A 173 6.74 22.26 -8.60
N GLN A 174 7.19 21.11 -9.07
CA GLN A 174 6.48 20.26 -10.04
C GLN A 174 5.53 19.25 -9.38
N THR A 175 5.43 19.26 -8.05
CA THR A 175 4.52 18.39 -7.33
C THR A 175 3.25 19.10 -6.93
N VAL A 176 2.17 18.35 -6.76
CA VAL A 176 0.93 18.83 -6.13
C VAL A 176 0.70 18.09 -4.81
N PRO A 177 0.19 18.77 -3.77
CA PRO A 177 -0.14 18.11 -2.51
C PRO A 177 -1.43 17.32 -2.66
N ALA A 178 -1.42 16.04 -2.28
CA ALA A 178 -2.59 15.18 -2.19
C ALA A 178 -3.39 15.52 -0.91
N THR A 179 -3.93 16.75 -0.85
CA THR A 179 -4.77 17.16 0.28
C THR A 179 -6.08 16.38 0.26
N MET A 180 -6.52 15.91 1.42
CA MET A 180 -7.75 15.11 1.50
C MET A 180 -8.27 15.07 2.94
N PRO A 181 -9.60 15.02 3.17
CA PRO A 181 -10.15 14.87 4.49
C PRO A 181 -9.85 13.49 5.07
N ARG A 182 -9.92 13.38 6.39
CA ARG A 182 -9.86 12.12 7.12
C ARG A 182 -10.82 11.08 6.52
N GLY A 183 -10.41 9.80 6.52
CA GLY A 183 -11.16 8.70 5.92
C GLY A 183 -10.97 8.55 4.40
N SER A 184 -10.26 9.47 3.75
CA SER A 184 -9.93 9.40 2.33
C SER A 184 -8.70 8.53 2.07
N VAL A 185 -8.54 8.11 0.82
CA VAL A 185 -7.36 7.38 0.35
C VAL A 185 -6.83 7.98 -0.94
N VAL A 186 -5.53 8.20 -1.01
CA VAL A 186 -4.83 8.41 -2.28
C VAL A 186 -4.29 7.06 -2.76
N LEU A 187 -4.61 6.71 -4.01
CA LEU A 187 -4.06 5.54 -4.70
C LEU A 187 -3.10 6.03 -5.79
N TYR A 188 -1.95 5.40 -5.90
CA TYR A 188 -0.99 5.72 -6.96
C TYR A 188 -0.25 4.47 -7.43
N LEU A 189 0.21 4.49 -8.68
CA LEU A 189 1.04 3.42 -9.23
C LEU A 189 2.44 3.52 -8.63
N GLY A 190 3.08 2.40 -8.32
CA GLY A 190 4.44 2.36 -7.78
C GLY A 190 5.46 3.13 -8.63
N SER A 191 5.16 3.33 -9.92
CA SER A 191 5.92 4.14 -10.87
C SER A 191 5.66 5.66 -10.79
N THR A 192 4.69 6.13 -9.98
CA THR A 192 4.40 7.55 -9.81
C THR A 192 5.40 8.21 -8.89
N VAL A 193 5.97 9.34 -9.31
CA VAL A 193 6.90 10.14 -8.48
C VAL A 193 6.14 10.82 -7.37
N HIS A 194 6.57 10.60 -6.13
CA HIS A 194 5.95 11.16 -4.94
C HIS A 194 6.95 11.32 -3.79
N GLY A 195 6.48 11.89 -2.67
CA GLY A 195 7.24 12.02 -1.43
C GLY A 195 6.41 12.66 -0.32
N GLY A 196 6.81 12.52 0.92
CA GLY A 196 6.18 13.18 2.06
C GLY A 196 6.35 14.70 2.00
N GLY A 197 5.28 15.45 2.25
CA GLY A 197 5.33 16.90 2.42
C GLY A 197 5.95 17.29 3.77
N ALA A 198 6.46 18.51 3.87
CA ALA A 198 6.96 19.05 5.13
C ALA A 198 5.80 19.37 6.09
N ASN A 199 5.92 18.93 7.34
CA ASN A 199 4.93 19.28 8.36
C ASN A 199 5.32 20.58 9.07
N ARG A 200 4.64 21.67 8.72
CA ARG A 200 4.80 23.01 9.31
C ARG A 200 3.68 23.33 10.31
N SER A 201 2.82 22.37 10.62
CA SER A 201 1.79 22.49 11.66
C SER A 201 2.33 22.15 13.05
N ASP A 202 1.52 22.34 14.06
CA ASP A 202 1.84 22.03 15.47
C ASP A 202 1.36 20.64 15.92
N HIS A 203 0.84 19.82 14.99
CA HIS A 203 0.32 18.50 15.28
C HIS A 203 0.86 17.42 14.32
N THR A 204 0.82 16.18 14.77
CA THR A 204 1.27 15.03 13.97
C THR A 204 0.22 14.66 12.92
N ARG A 205 0.65 14.49 11.67
CA ARG A 205 -0.16 13.93 10.59
C ARG A 205 0.02 12.42 10.55
N VAL A 206 -1.08 11.65 10.61
CA VAL A 206 -1.05 10.19 10.58
C VAL A 206 -1.71 9.68 9.31
N GLY A 207 -0.97 8.90 8.55
CA GLY A 207 -1.45 8.15 7.39
C GLY A 207 -1.12 6.68 7.52
N ILE A 208 -1.88 5.85 6.82
CA ILE A 208 -1.62 4.40 6.71
C ILE A 208 -1.28 4.08 5.27
N ASN A 209 -0.07 3.58 5.07
CA ASN A 209 0.39 3.05 3.80
C ASN A 209 0.04 1.57 3.72
N VAL A 210 -0.62 1.17 2.64
CA VAL A 210 -0.93 -0.21 2.30
C VAL A 210 -0.66 -0.41 0.82
N ASP A 211 0.31 -1.24 0.50
CA ASP A 211 0.77 -1.43 -0.86
C ASP A 211 0.54 -2.87 -1.34
N TYR A 212 0.31 -3.01 -2.63
CA TYR A 212 0.01 -4.28 -3.29
C TYR A 212 0.92 -4.47 -4.49
N VAL A 213 1.45 -5.68 -4.63
CA VAL A 213 2.33 -6.05 -5.75
C VAL A 213 1.85 -7.30 -6.46
N LEU A 214 2.39 -7.55 -7.64
CA LEU A 214 2.20 -8.81 -8.34
C LEU A 214 2.62 -9.99 -7.45
N GLY A 215 1.83 -11.05 -7.41
CA GLY A 215 2.00 -12.19 -6.51
C GLY A 215 3.28 -13.01 -6.69
N TRP A 216 4.12 -12.70 -7.68
CA TRP A 216 5.42 -13.31 -7.89
C TRP A 216 6.60 -12.41 -7.49
N LEU A 217 6.34 -11.18 -7.07
CA LEU A 217 7.37 -10.29 -6.52
C LEU A 217 7.54 -10.54 -5.03
N ARG A 218 8.77 -10.32 -4.53
CA ARG A 218 9.01 -10.40 -3.09
C ARG A 218 8.39 -9.18 -2.39
N GLN A 219 7.66 -9.42 -1.30
CA GLN A 219 7.11 -8.38 -0.44
C GLN A 219 8.22 -7.59 0.26
N GLU A 220 8.06 -6.28 0.41
CA GLU A 220 8.96 -5.42 1.19
C GLU A 220 8.83 -5.75 2.68
N GLU A 221 7.62 -5.76 3.23
CA GLU A 221 7.36 -6.28 4.57
C GLU A 221 7.24 -7.80 4.49
N ASN A 222 8.09 -8.53 5.23
CA ASN A 222 8.05 -9.99 5.24
C ASN A 222 6.82 -10.49 6.01
N GLN A 223 5.70 -10.65 5.31
CA GLN A 223 4.42 -11.03 5.90
C GLN A 223 4.45 -12.39 6.60
N TYR A 224 5.28 -13.33 6.14
CA TYR A 224 5.42 -14.65 6.78
C TYR A 224 6.13 -14.61 8.14
N LEU A 225 6.92 -13.58 8.40
CA LEU A 225 7.61 -13.36 9.68
C LEU A 225 6.93 -12.30 10.56
N SER A 226 6.08 -11.45 9.97
CA SER A 226 5.33 -10.42 10.71
C SER A 226 4.17 -11.01 11.50
N TYR A 227 3.68 -12.20 11.10
CA TYR A 227 2.53 -12.87 11.72
C TYR A 227 2.84 -14.32 12.02
N THR A 228 2.39 -14.81 13.18
CA THR A 228 2.43 -16.24 13.49
C THR A 228 1.38 -16.99 12.65
N LEU A 229 1.60 -18.29 12.43
CA LEU A 229 0.65 -19.11 11.67
C LEU A 229 -0.73 -19.16 12.35
N ASP A 230 -0.80 -19.10 13.68
CA ASP A 230 -2.06 -19.12 14.42
C ASP A 230 -2.83 -17.79 14.26
N GLU A 231 -2.13 -16.66 14.23
CA GLU A 231 -2.74 -15.37 13.88
C GLU A 231 -3.29 -15.38 12.46
N VAL A 232 -2.52 -15.90 11.50
CA VAL A 232 -2.97 -16.02 10.10
C VAL A 232 -4.20 -16.93 9.99
N ARG A 233 -4.24 -18.05 10.70
CA ARG A 233 -5.42 -18.95 10.75
C ARG A 233 -6.68 -18.29 11.27
N ALA A 234 -6.52 -17.34 12.20
CA ALA A 234 -7.63 -16.58 12.75
C ALA A 234 -8.14 -15.47 11.80
N MET A 235 -7.37 -15.10 10.77
CA MET A 235 -7.76 -14.07 9.80
C MET A 235 -8.76 -14.64 8.78
N PRO A 236 -9.63 -13.77 8.20
CA PRO A 236 -10.43 -14.14 7.03
C PRO A 236 -9.57 -14.65 5.86
N GLU A 237 -10.07 -15.61 5.09
CA GLU A 237 -9.37 -16.21 3.94
C GLU A 237 -8.82 -15.17 2.97
N ARG A 238 -9.54 -14.06 2.74
CA ARG A 238 -9.09 -12.97 1.87
C ARG A 238 -7.75 -12.37 2.34
N LEU A 239 -7.59 -12.14 3.64
CA LEU A 239 -6.34 -11.66 4.21
C LEU A 239 -5.23 -12.71 4.12
N GLN A 240 -5.54 -13.98 4.39
CA GLN A 240 -4.57 -15.06 4.25
C GLN A 240 -3.97 -15.11 2.83
N ARG A 241 -4.81 -14.95 1.81
CA ARG A 241 -4.36 -14.88 0.40
C ARG A 241 -3.52 -13.64 0.14
N LEU A 242 -3.94 -12.47 0.61
CA LEU A 242 -3.19 -11.21 0.47
C LEU A 242 -1.83 -11.27 1.16
N LEU A 243 -1.69 -11.97 2.29
CA LEU A 243 -0.41 -12.20 2.95
C LEU A 243 0.54 -13.10 2.15
N GLY A 244 0.06 -13.73 1.08
CA GLY A 244 0.84 -14.60 0.20
C GLY A 244 0.68 -16.09 0.48
N TYR A 245 -0.26 -16.51 1.36
CA TYR A 245 -0.58 -17.93 1.59
C TYR A 245 -1.41 -18.49 0.43
N GLU A 246 -0.97 -18.23 -0.80
CA GLU A 246 -1.58 -18.72 -2.03
C GLU A 246 -0.49 -19.08 -3.04
N VAL A 247 -0.71 -20.13 -3.81
CA VAL A 247 0.21 -20.48 -4.90
C VAL A 247 0.01 -19.50 -6.06
N GLY A 248 1.07 -18.73 -6.36
CA GLY A 248 1.12 -17.87 -7.53
C GLY A 248 1.43 -18.70 -8.80
N ALA A 249 0.79 -18.33 -9.89
CA ALA A 249 0.89 -19.08 -11.15
C ALA A 249 0.60 -20.58 -10.93
N TYR A 250 1.47 -21.46 -11.38
CA TYR A 250 1.28 -22.91 -11.20
C TYR A 250 2.16 -23.51 -10.09
N ALA A 251 3.13 -22.78 -9.56
CA ALA A 251 4.11 -23.35 -8.63
C ALA A 251 4.74 -22.33 -7.64
N LEU A 252 4.54 -21.03 -7.80
CA LEU A 252 5.24 -20.07 -6.96
C LEU A 252 4.65 -20.06 -5.55
N GLY A 253 5.50 -20.30 -4.54
CA GLY A 253 5.11 -20.27 -3.13
C GLY A 253 4.49 -21.55 -2.60
N TYR A 254 4.58 -22.69 -3.31
CA TYR A 254 4.13 -23.99 -2.78
C TYR A 254 4.92 -24.41 -1.55
N ILE A 255 4.31 -25.25 -0.72
CA ILE A 255 4.95 -25.89 0.43
C ILE A 255 4.96 -27.41 0.22
N ASP A 256 5.92 -28.10 0.89
CA ASP A 256 5.99 -29.54 1.06
C ASP A 256 5.28 -30.36 -0.05
N GLY A 257 6.04 -30.74 -1.06
CA GLY A 257 5.54 -31.59 -2.13
C GLY A 257 4.57 -30.94 -3.13
N GLY A 258 4.54 -29.59 -3.23
CA GLY A 258 3.70 -28.88 -4.21
C GLY A 258 2.31 -28.49 -3.68
N ARG A 259 2.09 -28.60 -2.37
CA ARG A 259 0.83 -28.22 -1.73
C ARG A 259 0.66 -26.70 -1.67
N SER A 260 -0.60 -26.26 -1.70
CA SER A 260 -0.92 -24.85 -1.45
C SER A 260 -0.68 -24.49 0.02
N PRO A 261 -0.06 -23.33 0.34
CA PRO A 261 -0.01 -22.84 1.71
C PRO A 261 -1.38 -22.69 2.37
N MET A 262 -2.44 -22.47 1.58
CA MET A 262 -3.82 -22.40 2.08
C MET A 262 -4.26 -23.72 2.75
N GLU A 263 -3.74 -24.89 2.34
CA GLU A 263 -4.03 -26.16 3.00
C GLU A 263 -3.45 -26.20 4.42
N LEU A 264 -2.25 -25.62 4.61
CA LEU A 264 -1.64 -25.51 5.94
C LEU A 264 -2.44 -24.55 6.85
N VAL A 265 -2.91 -23.46 6.31
CA VAL A 265 -3.70 -22.45 7.04
C VAL A 265 -5.08 -23.03 7.39
N ALA A 266 -5.74 -23.71 6.47
CA ALA A 266 -7.03 -24.36 6.70
C ALA A 266 -6.95 -25.56 7.64
N GLY A 267 -5.74 -26.03 7.99
CA GLY A 267 -5.56 -27.23 8.85
C GLY A 267 -5.95 -28.54 8.16
N SER A 268 -6.08 -28.55 6.83
CA SER A 268 -6.41 -29.74 6.08
C SER A 268 -5.16 -30.63 5.88
N ALA A 269 -5.33 -31.95 6.01
CA ALA A 269 -4.31 -32.91 5.60
C ALA A 269 -4.14 -32.81 4.08
N GLY A 270 -2.88 -32.67 3.62
CA GLY A 270 -2.58 -32.53 2.19
C GLY A 270 -3.11 -33.69 1.37
N SER A 271 -3.44 -33.45 0.11
CA SER A 271 -3.72 -34.50 -0.85
C SER A 271 -2.42 -35.23 -1.26
N ASP A 272 -2.46 -36.52 -1.40
CA ASP A 272 -1.31 -37.34 -1.84
C ASP A 272 -0.92 -37.14 -3.31
N THR A 273 -1.56 -36.20 -4.02
CA THR A 273 -1.34 -35.97 -5.46
C THR A 273 -0.73 -34.61 -5.73
N GLN A 274 0.47 -34.63 -6.30
CA GLN A 274 1.14 -33.42 -6.83
C GLN A 274 0.75 -33.21 -8.29
N SER A 275 0.43 -31.98 -8.66
CA SER A 275 0.18 -31.63 -10.05
C SER A 275 0.72 -30.23 -10.37
N PHE A 276 1.85 -30.18 -11.08
CA PHE A 276 2.37 -28.97 -11.69
C PHE A 276 1.98 -28.96 -13.17
N ARG A 277 1.11 -28.06 -13.58
CA ARG A 277 0.73 -27.88 -14.99
C ARG A 277 1.17 -26.51 -15.47
N PRO A 278 2.31 -26.42 -16.17
CA PRO A 278 2.70 -25.22 -16.87
C PRO A 278 1.61 -24.82 -17.87
N ARG A 279 1.36 -23.51 -17.99
CA ARG A 279 0.48 -22.95 -19.03
C ARG A 279 1.25 -22.74 -20.33
#